data_4b559fd17791ae960574a11da6597838
#
_entry.id   4b559fd17791ae960574a11da6597838
#
_cell.length_a   1.000
_cell.length_b   1.000
_cell.length_c   1.000
_cell.angle_alpha   90.00
_cell.angle_beta   90.00
_cell.angle_gamma   90.00
#
_symmetry.space_group_name_H-M   'P 1'
#
loop_
_entity.id
_entity.type
_entity.pdbx_description
1 polymer ?
#
loop_
_entity_poly.entity_id
_entity_poly.type
_entity_poly.pdbx_seq_one_letter_code
_entity_poly.pdbx_strand_id
1 'polypeptide(L)'
;MADFPDRKSRRASAEEKAKELEIIKGLVCGKNIIITGGASGLGYSFVNHFLEHGAKKVAIIDVDTAAGEQAVRIVTKTYGEEKIIFINADTSNHSQMFDTFTQLSKSMDSIDIVVNNAGILDERRWEKEIAVNVTGMLSVATLALQFMGKDQGHNGGVLVNIGQYFDFKTTAQLPVYTATKFAMIGLSQSLGASYHYKRTGVRVMGLCPGLTETALTINSPNRLSSRIMKADFVKNLENLSIQTPYIVAKGLMTILRCGESGSIWVIDNGQTPYEVLTPHYKSLKRYYKNNFIPTFTQPMTKGRPMSELRIYDNNIRTGLTSCA
;
A
#
# COMPACT_ATOMS: atom_id res chain seq x y z
N MET A 1 22.26 23.26 -33.35
CA MET A 1 21.40 24.33 -32.79
C MET A 1 20.32 23.62 -31.99
N ALA A 2 20.30 23.78 -30.68
CA ALA A 2 19.24 23.19 -29.86
C ALA A 2 17.98 24.05 -30.01
N ASP A 3 16.90 23.46 -30.55
CA ASP A 3 15.60 24.12 -30.65
C ASP A 3 15.08 24.45 -29.24
N PHE A 4 15.14 25.72 -28.88
CA PHE A 4 14.47 26.19 -27.66
C PHE A 4 12.96 26.23 -27.91
N PRO A 5 12.15 25.58 -27.08
CA PRO A 5 10.69 25.58 -27.25
C PRO A 5 10.17 27.02 -27.24
N ASP A 6 9.28 27.32 -28.18
CA ASP A 6 8.68 28.64 -28.40
C ASP A 6 7.97 29.16 -27.13
N ARG A 7 7.94 30.47 -26.94
CA ARG A 7 7.27 31.16 -25.81
C ARG A 7 5.82 30.72 -25.61
N LYS A 8 5.08 30.42 -26.69
CA LYS A 8 3.70 29.95 -26.64
C LYS A 8 3.61 28.53 -26.00
N SER A 9 4.51 27.62 -26.35
CA SER A 9 4.54 26.26 -25.78
C SER A 9 4.93 26.26 -24.31
N ARG A 10 5.83 27.15 -23.89
CA ARG A 10 6.20 27.34 -22.48
C ARG A 10 5.04 27.92 -21.65
N ARG A 11 4.25 28.84 -22.23
CA ARG A 11 3.10 29.44 -21.55
C ARG A 11 1.95 28.43 -21.38
N ALA A 12 1.64 27.67 -22.43
CA ALA A 12 0.65 26.58 -22.36
C ALA A 12 1.02 25.51 -21.30
N SER A 13 2.31 25.10 -21.27
CA SER A 13 2.83 24.18 -20.25
C SER A 13 2.76 24.75 -18.82
N ALA A 14 2.91 26.03 -18.63
CA ALA A 14 2.81 26.69 -17.32
C ALA A 14 1.35 26.78 -16.83
N GLU A 15 0.41 27.11 -17.72
CA GLU A 15 -1.02 27.16 -17.44
C GLU A 15 -1.59 25.75 -17.12
N GLU A 16 -1.12 24.74 -17.83
CA GLU A 16 -1.50 23.34 -17.59
C GLU A 16 -1.00 22.85 -16.23
N LYS A 17 0.26 23.14 -15.89
CA LYS A 17 0.82 22.84 -14.56
C LYS A 17 0.11 23.58 -13.43
N ALA A 18 -0.29 24.83 -13.65
CA ALA A 18 -1.03 25.62 -12.67
C ALA A 18 -2.42 25.01 -12.42
N LYS A 19 -3.13 24.60 -13.47
CA LYS A 19 -4.42 23.89 -13.36
C LYS A 19 -4.26 22.55 -12.65
N GLU A 20 -3.23 21.79 -12.96
CA GLU A 20 -2.95 20.54 -12.29
C GLU A 20 -2.72 20.73 -10.78
N LEU A 21 -1.93 21.73 -10.41
CA LEU A 21 -1.67 22.09 -9.02
C LEU A 21 -2.96 22.50 -8.29
N GLU A 22 -3.83 23.26 -8.94
CA GLU A 22 -5.11 23.68 -8.36
C GLU A 22 -6.07 22.50 -8.14
N ILE A 23 -6.13 21.56 -9.08
CA ILE A 23 -6.90 20.30 -8.93
C ILE A 23 -6.35 19.48 -7.76
N ILE A 24 -5.04 19.30 -7.66
CA ILE A 24 -4.41 18.54 -6.56
C ILE A 24 -4.69 19.22 -5.22
N LYS A 25 -4.58 20.54 -5.14
CA LYS A 25 -4.96 21.31 -3.95
C LYS A 25 -6.41 21.03 -3.55
N GLY A 26 -7.35 21.01 -4.49
CA GLY A 26 -8.75 20.70 -4.23
C GLY A 26 -8.99 19.30 -3.64
N LEU A 27 -8.10 18.34 -3.92
CA LEU A 27 -8.20 16.97 -3.39
C LEU A 27 -7.63 16.80 -1.98
N VAL A 28 -6.67 17.64 -1.60
CA VAL A 28 -5.88 17.52 -0.36
C VAL A 28 -6.16 18.66 0.61
N CYS A 29 -6.44 19.86 0.10
CA CYS A 29 -6.66 21.03 0.92
C CYS A 29 -7.83 20.82 1.89
N GLY A 30 -7.60 21.13 3.16
CA GLY A 30 -8.57 20.95 4.23
C GLY A 30 -8.82 19.51 4.68
N LYS A 31 -8.09 18.52 4.14
CA LYS A 31 -8.24 17.09 4.48
C LYS A 31 -7.42 16.69 5.69
N ASN A 32 -7.97 15.76 6.47
CA ASN A 32 -7.32 15.09 7.58
C ASN A 32 -6.76 13.73 7.10
N ILE A 33 -5.48 13.50 7.36
CA ILE A 33 -4.73 12.42 6.75
C ILE A 33 -4.02 11.59 7.83
N ILE A 34 -4.09 10.27 7.72
CA ILE A 34 -3.33 9.34 8.56
C ILE A 34 -2.26 8.68 7.70
N ILE A 35 -1.01 8.62 8.21
CA ILE A 35 0.11 7.96 7.55
C ILE A 35 0.79 7.02 8.53
N THR A 36 0.74 5.71 8.27
CA THR A 36 1.50 4.74 9.06
C THR A 36 2.94 4.64 8.56
N GLY A 37 3.91 4.47 9.47
CA GLY A 37 5.33 4.57 9.12
C GLY A 37 5.71 5.97 8.63
N GLY A 38 5.06 7.00 9.17
CA GLY A 38 5.18 8.38 8.71
C GLY A 38 6.37 9.16 9.27
N ALA A 39 7.10 8.58 10.22
CA ALA A 39 8.22 9.26 10.88
C ALA A 39 9.50 9.33 10.04
N SER A 40 9.62 8.50 9.00
CA SER A 40 10.84 8.42 8.18
C SER A 40 10.58 8.06 6.72
N GLY A 41 11.62 8.15 5.90
CA GLY A 41 11.66 7.64 4.53
C GLY A 41 10.50 8.13 3.67
N LEU A 42 9.81 7.17 3.04
CA LEU A 42 8.72 7.45 2.13
C LEU A 42 7.50 8.06 2.84
N GLY A 43 7.16 7.53 4.03
CA GLY A 43 6.04 8.05 4.82
C GLY A 43 6.23 9.52 5.21
N TYR A 44 7.44 9.90 5.63
CA TYR A 44 7.74 11.31 5.95
C TYR A 44 7.71 12.22 4.71
N SER A 45 8.10 11.70 3.55
CA SER A 45 7.95 12.43 2.28
C SER A 45 6.47 12.69 1.94
N PHE A 46 5.59 11.72 2.21
CA PHE A 46 4.14 11.92 2.06
C PHE A 46 3.61 12.99 3.02
N VAL A 47 4.06 12.99 4.29
CA VAL A 47 3.67 14.02 5.27
C VAL A 47 3.93 15.42 4.72
N ASN A 48 5.15 15.66 4.24
CA ASN A 48 5.53 16.98 3.70
C ASN A 48 4.68 17.35 2.48
N HIS A 49 4.50 16.43 1.52
CA HIS A 49 3.71 16.70 0.32
C HIS A 49 2.24 17.03 0.63
N PHE A 50 1.63 16.33 1.57
CA PHE A 50 0.27 16.63 1.96
C PHE A 50 0.14 18.01 2.61
N LEU A 51 1.09 18.38 3.46
CA LEU A 51 1.10 19.69 4.10
C LEU A 51 1.39 20.82 3.10
N GLU A 52 2.31 20.63 2.17
CA GLU A 52 2.59 21.56 1.05
C GLU A 52 1.33 21.82 0.19
N HIS A 53 0.44 20.83 0.07
CA HIS A 53 -0.81 20.94 -0.69
C HIS A 53 -2.02 21.35 0.17
N GLY A 54 -1.77 21.81 1.40
CA GLY A 54 -2.80 22.43 2.25
C GLY A 54 -3.64 21.44 3.06
N ALA A 55 -3.14 20.23 3.36
CA ALA A 55 -3.83 19.35 4.31
C ALA A 55 -4.18 20.09 5.60
N LYS A 56 -5.36 19.80 6.16
CA LYS A 56 -5.81 20.39 7.43
C LYS A 56 -4.93 19.91 8.55
N LYS A 57 -4.75 18.58 8.64
CA LYS A 57 -3.95 17.92 9.67
C LYS A 57 -3.42 16.58 9.15
N VAL A 58 -2.19 16.23 9.51
CA VAL A 58 -1.58 14.94 9.22
C VAL A 58 -1.24 14.24 10.52
N ALA A 59 -1.73 13.00 10.70
CA ALA A 59 -1.34 12.14 11.81
C ALA A 59 -0.28 11.12 11.35
N ILE A 60 0.84 11.10 12.04
CA ILE A 60 1.90 10.11 11.91
C ILE A 60 1.66 9.00 12.95
N ILE A 61 1.62 7.76 12.50
CA ILE A 61 1.64 6.57 13.36
C ILE A 61 2.94 5.84 13.09
N ASP A 62 3.80 5.68 14.10
CA ASP A 62 5.09 5.01 13.95
C ASP A 62 5.52 4.36 15.27
N VAL A 63 6.36 3.32 15.18
CA VAL A 63 6.96 2.66 16.36
C VAL A 63 8.21 3.38 16.86
N ASP A 64 8.86 4.19 16.01
CA ASP A 64 10.06 4.95 16.34
C ASP A 64 9.68 6.30 16.96
N THR A 65 9.64 6.34 18.29
CA THR A 65 9.30 7.55 19.04
C THR A 65 10.26 8.70 18.74
N ALA A 66 11.58 8.43 18.67
CA ALA A 66 12.56 9.48 18.46
C ALA A 66 12.43 10.12 17.07
N ALA A 67 12.24 9.30 16.03
CA ALA A 67 11.98 9.78 14.68
C ALA A 67 10.64 10.52 14.58
N GLY A 68 9.60 10.03 15.25
CA GLY A 68 8.28 10.67 15.28
C GLY A 68 8.31 12.05 15.92
N GLU A 69 8.94 12.18 17.10
CA GLU A 69 9.11 13.47 17.77
C GLU A 69 9.97 14.45 16.95
N GLN A 70 11.01 13.94 16.28
CA GLN A 70 11.81 14.77 15.37
C GLN A 70 10.99 15.27 14.20
N ALA A 71 10.18 14.41 13.58
CA ALA A 71 9.28 14.78 12.50
C ALA A 71 8.29 15.88 12.94
N VAL A 72 7.69 15.73 14.13
CA VAL A 72 6.81 16.75 14.72
C VAL A 72 7.55 18.08 14.86
N ARG A 73 8.73 18.10 15.48
CA ARG A 73 9.51 19.34 15.66
C ARG A 73 9.78 20.07 14.33
N ILE A 74 10.14 19.33 13.27
CA ILE A 74 10.43 19.91 11.97
C ILE A 74 9.15 20.46 11.33
N VAL A 75 8.07 19.67 11.33
CA VAL A 75 6.79 20.05 10.73
C VAL A 75 6.17 21.23 11.46
N THR A 76 6.17 21.23 12.80
CA THR A 76 5.66 22.33 13.62
C THR A 76 6.38 23.64 13.28
N LYS A 77 7.70 23.61 13.12
CA LYS A 77 8.49 24.80 12.76
C LYS A 77 8.11 25.38 11.39
N THR A 78 7.67 24.50 10.46
CA THR A 78 7.40 24.89 9.06
C THR A 78 5.94 25.23 8.82
N TYR A 79 5.01 24.48 9.43
CA TYR A 79 3.58 24.55 9.12
C TYR A 79 2.68 24.91 10.31
N GLY A 80 3.19 24.85 11.56
CA GLY A 80 2.42 25.08 12.79
C GLY A 80 2.09 23.81 13.56
N GLU A 81 1.87 23.96 14.90
CA GLU A 81 1.63 22.81 15.80
C GLU A 81 0.32 22.08 15.48
N GLU A 82 -0.70 22.80 15.06
CA GLU A 82 -2.02 22.24 14.76
C GLU A 82 -2.03 21.33 13.54
N LYS A 83 -0.95 21.33 12.73
CA LYS A 83 -0.85 20.59 11.46
C LYS A 83 -0.43 19.14 11.61
N ILE A 84 0.12 18.76 12.75
CA ILE A 84 0.73 17.45 12.93
C ILE A 84 0.29 16.80 14.24
N ILE A 85 0.03 15.49 14.18
CA ILE A 85 -0.12 14.63 15.36
C ILE A 85 0.85 13.48 15.20
N PHE A 86 1.53 13.08 16.27
CA PHE A 86 2.29 11.84 16.33
C PHE A 86 1.70 10.91 17.38
N ILE A 87 1.50 9.65 17.01
CA ILE A 87 1.10 8.58 17.93
C ILE A 87 2.09 7.42 17.78
N ASN A 88 2.71 7.06 18.90
CA ASN A 88 3.55 5.85 18.95
C ASN A 88 2.66 4.62 19.02
N ALA A 89 2.62 3.83 17.93
CA ALA A 89 1.85 2.60 17.86
C ALA A 89 2.45 1.60 16.87
N ASP A 90 2.31 0.30 17.18
CA ASP A 90 2.70 -0.80 16.31
C ASP A 90 1.50 -1.26 15.47
N THR A 91 1.60 -1.13 14.16
CA THR A 91 0.54 -1.53 13.21
C THR A 91 0.18 -3.01 13.31
N SER A 92 1.12 -3.87 13.73
CA SER A 92 0.87 -5.30 13.93
C SER A 92 0.01 -5.61 15.16
N ASN A 93 -0.20 -4.63 16.06
CA ASN A 93 -1.10 -4.75 17.20
C ASN A 93 -2.46 -4.11 16.88
N HIS A 94 -3.43 -4.95 16.49
CA HIS A 94 -4.75 -4.48 16.09
C HIS A 94 -5.50 -3.70 17.18
N SER A 95 -5.41 -4.12 18.46
CA SER A 95 -6.06 -3.40 19.56
C SER A 95 -5.48 -2.00 19.72
N GLN A 96 -4.15 -1.87 19.72
CA GLN A 96 -3.49 -0.56 19.78
C GLN A 96 -3.87 0.32 18.59
N MET A 97 -3.97 -0.25 17.40
CA MET A 97 -4.41 0.49 16.21
C MET A 97 -5.87 0.93 16.30
N PHE A 98 -6.76 0.10 16.83
CA PHE A 98 -8.16 0.49 17.05
C PHE A 98 -8.27 1.68 18.03
N ASP A 99 -7.53 1.64 19.14
CA ASP A 99 -7.47 2.74 20.11
C ASP A 99 -6.89 4.01 19.46
N THR A 100 -5.85 3.85 18.64
CA THR A 100 -5.23 4.95 17.87
C THR A 100 -6.23 5.60 16.90
N PHE A 101 -6.95 4.81 16.11
CA PHE A 101 -7.96 5.35 15.19
C PHE A 101 -9.12 6.00 15.95
N THR A 102 -9.52 5.45 17.09
CA THR A 102 -10.53 6.03 17.98
C THR A 102 -10.08 7.39 18.54
N GLN A 103 -8.82 7.49 18.97
CA GLN A 103 -8.25 8.76 19.43
C GLN A 103 -8.19 9.79 18.30
N LEU A 104 -7.74 9.39 17.11
CA LEU A 104 -7.64 10.27 15.95
C LEU A 104 -9.01 10.74 15.45
N SER A 105 -10.02 9.87 15.44
CA SER A 105 -11.38 10.25 15.06
C SER A 105 -12.01 11.30 15.98
N LYS A 106 -11.59 11.34 17.24
CA LYS A 106 -12.03 12.38 18.21
C LYS A 106 -11.24 13.69 18.09
N SER A 107 -9.98 13.63 17.64
CA SER A 107 -9.09 14.80 17.52
C SER A 107 -9.09 15.44 16.14
N MET A 108 -9.70 14.79 15.17
CA MET A 108 -9.93 15.25 13.80
C MET A 108 -11.43 15.24 13.53
N ASP A 109 -11.96 16.21 12.80
CA ASP A 109 -13.40 16.25 12.49
C ASP A 109 -13.83 15.10 11.57
N SER A 110 -12.89 14.60 10.76
CA SER A 110 -13.04 13.46 9.84
C SER A 110 -11.70 12.79 9.62
N ILE A 111 -11.69 11.58 9.10
CA ILE A 111 -10.53 10.94 8.48
C ILE A 111 -10.85 10.86 6.98
N ASP A 112 -10.07 11.55 6.16
CA ASP A 112 -10.36 11.65 4.73
C ASP A 112 -9.43 10.77 3.87
N ILE A 113 -8.15 10.66 4.27
CA ILE A 113 -7.15 9.87 3.54
C ILE A 113 -6.33 9.05 4.54
N VAL A 114 -6.15 7.77 4.24
CA VAL A 114 -5.23 6.90 4.96
C VAL A 114 -4.16 6.39 4.00
N VAL A 115 -2.89 6.65 4.32
CA VAL A 115 -1.73 6.08 3.62
C VAL A 115 -1.18 4.96 4.49
N ASN A 116 -1.46 3.74 4.09
CA ASN A 116 -1.05 2.52 4.76
C ASN A 116 0.35 2.13 4.28
N ASN A 117 1.37 2.76 4.86
CA ASN A 117 2.75 2.73 4.39
C ASN A 117 3.69 1.93 5.30
N ALA A 118 3.37 1.75 6.58
CA ALA A 118 4.23 1.01 7.50
C ALA A 118 4.62 -0.36 6.94
N GLY A 119 5.91 -0.66 6.98
CA GLY A 119 6.43 -1.94 6.50
C GLY A 119 7.90 -2.10 6.85
N ILE A 120 8.32 -3.34 6.95
CA ILE A 120 9.72 -3.71 7.20
C ILE A 120 10.19 -4.70 6.14
N LEU A 121 11.52 -4.80 5.99
CA LEU A 121 12.19 -5.83 5.22
C LEU A 121 13.22 -6.47 6.15
N ASP A 122 12.99 -7.71 6.58
CA ASP A 122 13.96 -8.50 7.31
C ASP A 122 13.65 -10.01 7.20
N GLU A 123 14.12 -10.63 6.14
CA GLU A 123 13.93 -12.05 5.84
C GLU A 123 14.39 -13.00 6.97
N ARG A 124 15.26 -12.53 7.88
CA ARG A 124 15.69 -13.30 9.04
C ARG A 124 14.66 -13.34 10.16
N ARG A 125 13.78 -12.34 10.20
CA ARG A 125 12.69 -12.23 11.17
C ARG A 125 11.36 -12.23 10.41
N TRP A 126 11.20 -13.26 9.58
CA TRP A 126 10.07 -13.37 8.66
C TRP A 126 8.70 -13.31 9.35
N GLU A 127 8.58 -13.85 10.60
CA GLU A 127 7.33 -13.77 11.36
C GLU A 127 6.96 -12.32 11.66
N LYS A 128 7.96 -11.50 12.07
CA LYS A 128 7.73 -10.07 12.29
C LYS A 128 7.42 -9.34 11.00
N GLU A 129 8.07 -9.73 9.90
CA GLU A 129 7.81 -9.15 8.60
C GLU A 129 6.38 -9.41 8.13
N ILE A 130 5.87 -10.63 8.30
CA ILE A 130 4.47 -10.96 8.03
C ILE A 130 3.54 -10.20 8.99
N ALA A 131 3.85 -10.15 10.29
CA ALA A 131 3.04 -9.46 11.28
C ALA A 131 2.86 -7.96 10.93
N VAL A 132 3.92 -7.28 10.50
CA VAL A 132 3.83 -5.87 10.12
C VAL A 132 3.23 -5.69 8.72
N ASN A 133 3.82 -6.37 7.71
CA ASN A 133 3.49 -6.11 6.31
C ASN A 133 2.16 -6.72 5.86
N VAL A 134 1.66 -7.75 6.54
CA VAL A 134 0.37 -8.39 6.20
C VAL A 134 -0.66 -8.11 7.28
N THR A 135 -0.45 -8.59 8.51
CA THR A 135 -1.44 -8.42 9.59
C THR A 135 -1.64 -6.93 9.91
N GLY A 136 -0.56 -6.15 10.03
CA GLY A 136 -0.63 -4.71 10.26
C GLY A 136 -1.31 -3.96 9.12
N MET A 137 -0.96 -4.30 7.89
CA MET A 137 -1.61 -3.71 6.71
C MET A 137 -3.12 -4.00 6.67
N LEU A 138 -3.52 -5.25 6.94
CA LEU A 138 -4.93 -5.65 7.04
C LEU A 138 -5.65 -4.89 8.16
N SER A 139 -5.01 -4.78 9.34
CA SER A 139 -5.54 -4.04 10.48
C SER A 139 -5.83 -2.58 10.10
N VAL A 140 -4.85 -1.88 9.55
CA VAL A 140 -5.00 -0.47 9.11
C VAL A 140 -6.07 -0.34 8.02
N ALA A 141 -6.09 -1.24 7.03
CA ALA A 141 -7.06 -1.18 5.94
C ALA A 141 -8.50 -1.38 6.41
N THR A 142 -8.75 -2.33 7.33
CA THR A 142 -10.09 -2.57 7.90
C THR A 142 -10.54 -1.40 8.78
N LEU A 143 -9.66 -0.84 9.59
CA LEU A 143 -9.95 0.35 10.40
C LEU A 143 -10.21 1.58 9.52
N ALA A 144 -9.46 1.75 8.43
CA ALA A 144 -9.72 2.82 7.47
C ALA A 144 -11.13 2.73 6.89
N LEU A 145 -11.60 1.54 6.50
CA LEU A 145 -12.98 1.35 6.05
C LEU A 145 -14.00 1.62 7.17
N GLN A 146 -13.72 1.21 8.40
CA GLN A 146 -14.59 1.43 9.55
C GLN A 146 -14.72 2.91 9.90
N PHE A 147 -13.61 3.66 9.93
CA PHE A 147 -13.59 5.06 10.37
C PHE A 147 -13.78 6.09 9.25
N MET A 148 -13.84 5.65 7.98
CA MET A 148 -14.17 6.52 6.85
C MET A 148 -15.47 6.13 6.16
N GLY A 149 -15.96 4.90 6.34
CA GLY A 149 -17.05 4.31 5.56
C GLY A 149 -18.40 5.00 5.75
N LYS A 150 -19.12 5.25 4.64
CA LYS A 150 -20.49 5.79 4.66
C LYS A 150 -21.47 4.85 5.36
N ASP A 151 -21.27 3.54 5.24
CA ASP A 151 -22.03 2.52 5.95
C ASP A 151 -21.81 2.52 7.47
N GLN A 152 -20.79 3.24 7.94
CA GLN A 152 -20.49 3.48 9.35
C GLN A 152 -20.84 4.91 9.80
N GLY A 153 -21.54 5.69 8.97
CA GLY A 153 -21.95 7.05 9.27
C GLY A 153 -20.90 8.14 8.96
N HIS A 154 -19.84 7.81 8.21
CA HIS A 154 -18.80 8.74 7.80
C HIS A 154 -18.96 9.21 6.34
N ASN A 155 -18.01 9.98 5.83
CA ASN A 155 -18.12 10.65 4.52
C ASN A 155 -17.58 9.84 3.33
N GLY A 156 -17.01 8.68 3.55
CA GLY A 156 -16.14 8.00 2.59
C GLY A 156 -14.73 8.58 2.66
N GLY A 157 -13.87 8.23 1.71
CA GLY A 157 -12.49 8.71 1.71
C GLY A 157 -11.59 7.96 0.74
N VAL A 158 -10.29 8.00 1.01
CA VAL A 158 -9.27 7.30 0.20
C VAL A 158 -8.34 6.50 1.09
N LEU A 159 -8.15 5.23 0.75
CA LEU A 159 -7.12 4.37 1.32
C LEU A 159 -6.08 4.05 0.24
N VAL A 160 -4.81 4.34 0.51
CA VAL A 160 -3.69 3.97 -0.36
C VAL A 160 -2.79 2.99 0.38
N ASN A 161 -2.73 1.76 -0.10
CA ASN A 161 -1.80 0.75 0.41
C ASN A 161 -0.47 0.83 -0.35
N ILE A 162 0.65 0.86 0.38
CA ILE A 162 1.98 0.98 -0.23
C ILE A 162 2.60 -0.41 -0.42
N GLY A 163 2.78 -0.76 -1.68
CA GLY A 163 3.47 -1.96 -2.14
C GLY A 163 4.93 -1.73 -2.49
N GLN A 164 5.36 -2.37 -3.57
CA GLN A 164 6.65 -2.17 -4.20
C GLN A 164 6.60 -2.61 -5.67
N TYR A 165 7.37 -1.98 -6.55
CA TYR A 165 7.45 -2.32 -7.97
C TYR A 165 7.79 -3.79 -8.24
N PHE A 166 8.61 -4.41 -7.37
CA PHE A 166 8.94 -5.83 -7.44
C PHE A 166 7.76 -6.77 -7.16
N ASP A 167 6.61 -6.24 -6.76
CA ASP A 167 5.38 -7.01 -6.55
C ASP A 167 4.92 -7.71 -7.84
N PHE A 168 5.39 -7.25 -9.01
CA PHE A 168 5.12 -7.86 -10.31
C PHE A 168 6.28 -8.74 -10.81
N LYS A 169 7.43 -8.73 -10.13
CA LYS A 169 8.62 -9.51 -10.47
C LYS A 169 9.21 -10.12 -9.20
N THR A 170 9.15 -11.44 -9.11
CA THR A 170 9.72 -12.15 -7.96
C THR A 170 11.21 -11.87 -7.81
N THR A 171 11.62 -11.53 -6.59
CA THR A 171 13.03 -11.37 -6.22
C THR A 171 13.48 -12.59 -5.42
N ALA A 172 14.33 -13.41 -6.01
CA ALA A 172 14.74 -14.68 -5.42
C ALA A 172 15.36 -14.55 -4.02
N GLN A 173 15.98 -13.40 -3.73
CA GLN A 173 16.64 -13.13 -2.46
C GLN A 173 15.68 -12.63 -1.35
N LEU A 174 14.44 -12.28 -1.69
CA LEU A 174 13.44 -11.69 -0.80
C LEU A 174 12.10 -12.43 -0.89
N PRO A 175 12.05 -13.76 -0.63
CA PRO A 175 10.82 -14.54 -0.84
C PRO A 175 9.67 -14.13 0.08
N VAL A 176 9.96 -13.86 1.37
CA VAL A 176 8.91 -13.46 2.34
C VAL A 176 8.43 -12.05 2.07
N TYR A 177 9.36 -11.12 1.88
CA TYR A 177 9.01 -9.74 1.51
C TYR A 177 8.16 -9.69 0.25
N THR A 178 8.56 -10.42 -0.79
CA THR A 178 7.78 -10.55 -2.03
C THR A 178 6.36 -11.06 -1.75
N ALA A 179 6.22 -12.14 -0.96
CA ALA A 179 4.90 -12.67 -0.60
C ALA A 179 4.03 -11.64 0.12
N THR A 180 4.61 -10.86 1.07
CA THR A 180 3.88 -9.82 1.79
C THR A 180 3.40 -8.70 0.86
N LYS A 181 4.17 -8.38 -0.16
CA LYS A 181 3.82 -7.32 -1.12
C LYS A 181 2.77 -7.79 -2.14
N PHE A 182 2.80 -9.07 -2.56
CA PHE A 182 1.68 -9.65 -3.32
C PHE A 182 0.36 -9.65 -2.53
N ALA A 183 0.41 -9.87 -1.21
CA ALA A 183 -0.76 -9.75 -0.35
C ALA A 183 -1.39 -8.35 -0.42
N MET A 184 -0.57 -7.29 -0.51
CA MET A 184 -1.04 -5.91 -0.66
C MET A 184 -1.84 -5.72 -1.96
N ILE A 185 -1.37 -6.26 -3.08
CA ILE A 185 -2.06 -6.17 -4.38
C ILE A 185 -3.44 -6.82 -4.28
N GLY A 186 -3.49 -8.08 -3.80
CA GLY A 186 -4.74 -8.82 -3.65
C GLY A 186 -5.73 -8.10 -2.73
N LEU A 187 -5.26 -7.57 -1.59
CA LEU A 187 -6.08 -6.79 -0.67
C LEU A 187 -6.64 -5.53 -1.32
N SER A 188 -5.78 -4.74 -1.99
CA SER A 188 -6.19 -3.46 -2.58
C SER A 188 -7.22 -3.66 -3.69
N GLN A 189 -7.04 -4.67 -4.54
CA GLN A 189 -8.01 -5.01 -5.59
C GLN A 189 -9.33 -5.52 -5.00
N SER A 190 -9.28 -6.38 -3.98
CA SER A 190 -10.46 -6.94 -3.35
C SER A 190 -11.27 -5.88 -2.60
N LEU A 191 -10.64 -5.09 -1.72
CA LEU A 191 -11.32 -3.99 -1.00
C LEU A 191 -11.72 -2.84 -1.92
N GLY A 192 -11.00 -2.63 -3.03
CA GLY A 192 -11.32 -1.64 -4.05
C GLY A 192 -12.44 -2.06 -5.00
N ALA A 193 -12.90 -3.30 -4.96
CA ALA A 193 -13.98 -3.78 -5.81
C ALA A 193 -15.25 -2.93 -5.63
N SER A 194 -16.02 -2.79 -6.71
CA SER A 194 -17.22 -1.95 -6.76
C SER A 194 -18.24 -2.30 -5.66
N TYR A 195 -18.26 -3.55 -5.19
CA TYR A 195 -19.08 -3.99 -4.06
C TYR A 195 -18.77 -3.20 -2.77
N HIS A 196 -17.49 -3.08 -2.41
CA HIS A 196 -17.08 -2.34 -1.22
C HIS A 196 -17.19 -0.84 -1.44
N TYR A 197 -16.74 -0.33 -2.56
CA TYR A 197 -16.76 1.10 -2.87
C TYR A 197 -18.18 1.70 -2.83
N LYS A 198 -19.16 1.02 -3.45
CA LYS A 198 -20.56 1.49 -3.45
C LYS A 198 -21.15 1.56 -2.04
N ARG A 199 -20.73 0.68 -1.14
CA ARG A 199 -21.21 0.64 0.24
C ARG A 199 -20.50 1.65 1.13
N THR A 200 -19.17 1.68 1.07
CA THR A 200 -18.37 2.47 2.00
C THR A 200 -18.06 3.88 1.49
N GLY A 201 -18.09 4.10 0.18
CA GLY A 201 -17.58 5.33 -0.42
C GLY A 201 -16.06 5.53 -0.23
N VAL A 202 -15.34 4.49 0.24
CA VAL A 202 -13.89 4.54 0.40
C VAL A 202 -13.23 3.97 -0.86
N ARG A 203 -12.49 4.82 -1.55
CA ARG A 203 -11.71 4.45 -2.71
C ARG A 203 -10.39 3.83 -2.26
N VAL A 204 -10.17 2.55 -2.58
CA VAL A 204 -8.96 1.80 -2.18
C VAL A 204 -8.06 1.61 -3.38
N MET A 205 -6.79 2.00 -3.25
CA MET A 205 -5.79 1.88 -4.32
C MET A 205 -4.48 1.30 -3.77
N GLY A 206 -3.70 0.68 -4.65
CA GLY A 206 -2.33 0.26 -4.37
C GLY A 206 -1.33 1.18 -5.07
N LEU A 207 -0.25 1.53 -4.38
CA LEU A 207 0.89 2.25 -4.94
C LEU A 207 2.15 1.41 -4.75
N CYS A 208 2.81 1.06 -5.86
CA CYS A 208 4.03 0.26 -5.92
C CYS A 208 5.21 1.14 -6.35
N PRO A 209 5.98 1.69 -5.41
CA PRO A 209 7.19 2.45 -5.74
C PRO A 209 8.28 1.54 -6.33
N GLY A 210 9.03 2.05 -7.31
CA GLY A 210 10.31 1.50 -7.71
C GLY A 210 11.36 1.61 -6.61
N LEU A 211 12.61 1.24 -6.90
CA LEU A 211 13.69 1.32 -5.93
C LEU A 211 13.84 2.76 -5.43
N THR A 212 13.54 2.97 -4.16
CA THR A 212 13.50 4.30 -3.54
C THR A 212 14.57 4.42 -2.47
N GLU A 213 15.29 5.54 -2.44
CA GLU A 213 16.36 5.83 -1.49
C GLU A 213 15.80 6.05 -0.08
N THR A 214 15.73 4.97 0.70
CA THR A 214 15.24 4.96 2.08
C THR A 214 16.14 4.07 2.94
N ALA A 215 16.08 4.22 4.26
CA ALA A 215 16.78 3.34 5.19
C ALA A 215 16.39 1.86 5.02
N LEU A 216 15.14 1.58 4.62
CA LEU A 216 14.68 0.23 4.32
C LEU A 216 15.47 -0.37 3.15
N THR A 217 15.61 0.37 2.07
CA THR A 217 16.34 -0.04 0.86
C THR A 217 17.85 -0.16 1.13
N ILE A 218 18.45 0.88 1.74
CA ILE A 218 19.91 0.93 2.01
C ILE A 218 20.35 -0.21 2.92
N ASN A 219 19.54 -0.56 3.92
CA ASN A 219 19.87 -1.62 4.87
C ASN A 219 19.45 -3.02 4.43
N SER A 220 18.71 -3.16 3.32
CA SER A 220 18.18 -4.44 2.85
C SER A 220 19.26 -5.53 2.61
N PRO A 221 20.49 -5.23 2.10
CA PRO A 221 21.52 -6.25 1.92
C PRO A 221 21.97 -6.96 3.21
N ASN A 222 21.73 -6.32 4.36
CA ASN A 222 22.09 -6.88 5.67
C ASN A 222 20.94 -7.66 6.34
N ARG A 223 19.79 -7.78 5.65
CA ARG A 223 18.55 -8.36 6.19
C ARG A 223 18.08 -9.61 5.44
N LEU A 224 18.90 -10.13 4.54
CA LEU A 224 18.64 -11.36 3.80
C LEU A 224 18.71 -12.59 4.73
N SER A 225 17.95 -13.63 4.41
CA SER A 225 17.97 -14.92 5.13
C SER A 225 19.33 -15.62 5.06
N SER A 226 20.07 -15.41 3.98
CA SER A 226 21.40 -15.97 3.78
C SER A 226 22.42 -14.90 3.35
N ARG A 227 23.61 -14.95 3.99
CA ARG A 227 24.75 -14.07 3.63
C ARG A 227 25.31 -14.37 2.24
N ILE A 228 25.16 -15.60 1.76
CA ILE A 228 25.65 -16.04 0.43
C ILE A 228 24.95 -15.23 -0.67
N MET A 229 23.66 -14.91 -0.49
CA MET A 229 22.89 -14.17 -1.48
C MET A 229 23.22 -12.67 -1.53
N LYS A 230 24.00 -12.15 -0.56
CA LYS A 230 24.23 -10.70 -0.45
C LYS A 230 24.91 -10.09 -1.66
N ALA A 231 25.94 -10.74 -2.20
CA ALA A 231 26.70 -10.22 -3.33
C ALA A 231 25.82 -10.12 -4.59
N ASP A 232 25.05 -11.16 -4.89
CA ASP A 232 24.13 -11.17 -6.03
C ASP A 232 23.00 -10.16 -5.85
N PHE A 233 22.50 -10.02 -4.62
CA PHE A 233 21.45 -9.03 -4.31
C PHE A 233 21.95 -7.60 -4.51
N VAL A 234 23.15 -7.26 -4.00
CA VAL A 234 23.75 -5.93 -4.19
C VAL A 234 23.94 -5.65 -5.68
N LYS A 235 24.51 -6.60 -6.42
CA LYS A 235 24.70 -6.48 -7.87
C LYS A 235 23.35 -6.27 -8.61
N ASN A 236 22.28 -6.94 -8.17
CA ASN A 236 20.96 -6.72 -8.74
C ASN A 236 20.44 -5.31 -8.45
N LEU A 237 20.64 -4.80 -7.23
CA LEU A 237 20.25 -3.43 -6.86
C LEU A 237 21.01 -2.37 -7.66
N GLU A 238 22.33 -2.57 -7.89
CA GLU A 238 23.17 -1.65 -8.66
C GLU A 238 22.75 -1.51 -10.13
N ASN A 239 22.05 -2.50 -10.67
CA ASN A 239 21.49 -2.46 -12.02
C ASN A 239 20.11 -1.74 -12.10
N LEU A 240 19.56 -1.29 -10.99
CA LEU A 240 18.27 -0.62 -10.92
C LEU A 240 18.45 0.88 -10.73
N SER A 241 17.60 1.65 -11.38
CA SER A 241 17.54 3.09 -11.12
C SER A 241 16.94 3.34 -9.74
N ILE A 242 17.62 4.15 -8.93
CA ILE A 242 17.09 4.58 -7.62
C ILE A 242 16.45 5.95 -7.74
N GLN A 243 15.29 6.13 -7.13
CA GLN A 243 14.56 7.38 -7.09
C GLN A 243 14.46 7.94 -5.66
N THR A 244 14.23 9.24 -5.54
CA THR A 244 14.05 9.86 -4.22
C THR A 244 12.63 9.66 -3.69
N PRO A 245 12.42 9.65 -2.35
CA PRO A 245 11.08 9.62 -1.75
C PRO A 245 10.17 10.76 -2.23
N TYR A 246 10.76 11.92 -2.56
CA TYR A 246 10.05 13.08 -3.09
C TYR A 246 9.30 12.78 -4.41
N ILE A 247 9.94 12.06 -5.33
CA ILE A 247 9.34 11.68 -6.62
C ILE A 247 8.11 10.80 -6.40
N VAL A 248 8.21 9.84 -5.47
CA VAL A 248 7.09 8.94 -5.15
C VAL A 248 5.93 9.73 -4.50
N ALA A 249 6.23 10.64 -3.58
CA ALA A 249 5.22 11.46 -2.94
C ALA A 249 4.51 12.39 -3.94
N LYS A 250 5.25 12.98 -4.88
CA LYS A 250 4.68 13.75 -5.98
C LYS A 250 3.77 12.91 -6.87
N GLY A 251 4.19 11.68 -7.20
CA GLY A 251 3.39 10.76 -8.00
C GLY A 251 2.10 10.32 -7.28
N LEU A 252 2.12 10.18 -5.94
CA LEU A 252 0.91 9.91 -5.16
C LEU A 252 -0.16 10.98 -5.38
N MET A 253 0.21 12.26 -5.50
CA MET A 253 -0.76 13.33 -5.76
C MET A 253 -1.48 13.13 -7.10
N THR A 254 -0.76 12.67 -8.13
CA THR A 254 -1.37 12.32 -9.42
C THR A 254 -2.32 11.12 -9.30
N ILE A 255 -1.94 10.10 -8.54
CA ILE A 255 -2.76 8.90 -8.32
C ILE A 255 -4.04 9.25 -7.54
N LEU A 256 -3.97 10.12 -6.55
CA LEU A 256 -5.16 10.61 -5.82
C LEU A 256 -6.17 11.26 -6.76
N ARG A 257 -5.71 11.91 -7.83
CA ARG A 257 -6.56 12.53 -8.85
C ARG A 257 -7.16 11.50 -9.80
N CYS A 258 -6.35 10.60 -10.35
CA CYS A 258 -6.72 9.76 -11.49
C CYS A 258 -7.10 8.33 -11.12
N GLY A 259 -6.65 7.82 -9.96
CA GLY A 259 -6.78 6.41 -9.62
C GLY A 259 -8.22 6.03 -9.30
N GLU A 260 -8.70 4.98 -9.91
CA GLU A 260 -9.98 4.36 -9.59
C GLU A 260 -9.84 3.39 -8.40
N SER A 261 -10.97 3.07 -7.76
CA SER A 261 -10.97 2.08 -6.69
C SER A 261 -10.64 0.69 -7.22
N GLY A 262 -9.66 0.03 -6.59
CA GLY A 262 -9.12 -1.27 -7.03
C GLY A 262 -7.92 -1.16 -7.97
N SER A 263 -7.55 0.05 -8.40
CA SER A 263 -6.40 0.26 -9.30
C SER A 263 -5.06 0.08 -8.55
N ILE A 264 -4.07 -0.42 -9.28
CA ILE A 264 -2.70 -0.61 -8.80
C ILE A 264 -1.76 0.23 -9.66
N TRP A 265 -1.01 1.09 -9.02
CA TRP A 265 -0.17 2.09 -9.68
C TRP A 265 1.30 1.87 -9.41
N VAL A 266 2.14 2.14 -10.38
CA VAL A 266 3.59 2.10 -10.27
C VAL A 266 4.16 3.50 -10.45
N ILE A 267 5.13 3.85 -9.60
CA ILE A 267 5.99 5.02 -9.74
C ILE A 267 7.43 4.52 -9.74
N ASP A 268 8.04 4.53 -10.90
CA ASP A 268 9.40 4.01 -11.08
C ASP A 268 10.24 4.97 -11.91
N ASN A 269 11.54 5.03 -11.60
CA ASN A 269 12.55 5.74 -12.36
C ASN A 269 12.21 7.22 -12.67
N GLY A 270 11.46 7.89 -11.78
CA GLY A 270 11.06 9.28 -11.97
C GLY A 270 10.07 9.52 -13.10
N GLN A 271 9.50 8.47 -13.66
CA GLN A 271 8.52 8.55 -14.74
C GLN A 271 7.13 8.95 -14.23
N THR A 272 6.25 9.32 -15.15
CA THR A 272 4.82 9.52 -14.84
C THR A 272 4.22 8.24 -14.26
N PRO A 273 3.44 8.32 -13.17
CA PRO A 273 2.75 7.16 -12.61
C PRO A 273 1.92 6.45 -13.68
N TYR A 274 1.95 5.13 -13.69
CA TYR A 274 1.16 4.31 -14.61
C TYR A 274 0.41 3.21 -13.86
N GLU A 275 -0.78 2.88 -14.35
CA GLU A 275 -1.59 1.79 -13.82
C GLU A 275 -1.15 0.44 -14.37
N VAL A 276 -1.10 -0.58 -13.51
CA VAL A 276 -0.83 -1.95 -13.89
C VAL A 276 -2.14 -2.71 -13.98
N LEU A 277 -2.47 -3.17 -15.18
CA LEU A 277 -3.66 -3.98 -15.40
C LEU A 277 -3.36 -5.44 -15.06
N THR A 278 -4.12 -6.00 -14.13
CA THR A 278 -4.04 -7.43 -13.84
C THR A 278 -4.78 -8.20 -14.93
N PRO A 279 -4.11 -9.11 -15.66
CA PRO A 279 -4.78 -9.86 -16.72
C PRO A 279 -5.93 -10.69 -16.16
N HIS A 280 -7.04 -10.75 -16.90
CA HIS A 280 -8.16 -11.60 -16.52
C HIS A 280 -7.70 -13.08 -16.51
N TYR A 281 -8.13 -13.88 -15.49
CA TYR A 281 -7.67 -15.26 -15.28
C TYR A 281 -7.82 -16.14 -16.52
N LYS A 282 -8.79 -15.87 -17.40
CA LYS A 282 -8.97 -16.61 -18.66
C LYS A 282 -7.81 -16.39 -19.65
N SER A 283 -7.16 -15.22 -19.65
CA SER A 283 -5.99 -14.93 -20.48
C SER A 283 -4.71 -15.54 -19.94
N LEU A 284 -4.71 -15.97 -18.67
CA LEU A 284 -3.57 -16.59 -18.01
C LEU A 284 -3.49 -18.11 -18.22
N LYS A 285 -4.48 -18.71 -18.90
CA LYS A 285 -4.48 -20.16 -19.12
C LYS A 285 -3.35 -20.54 -20.09
N ARG A 286 -2.42 -21.35 -19.60
CA ARG A 286 -1.39 -22.00 -20.40
C ARG A 286 -1.81 -23.44 -20.68
N TYR A 287 -2.06 -23.78 -21.96
CA TYR A 287 -2.30 -25.14 -22.36
C TYR A 287 -0.97 -25.82 -22.65
N TYR A 288 -0.66 -26.93 -21.97
CA TYR A 288 0.48 -27.75 -22.33
C TYR A 288 0.17 -28.52 -23.63
N LYS A 289 1.00 -28.36 -24.66
CA LYS A 289 0.84 -29.04 -25.96
C LYS A 289 1.12 -30.55 -25.91
N ASN A 290 1.59 -31.11 -24.81
CA ASN A 290 1.91 -32.53 -24.70
C ASN A 290 0.70 -33.34 -24.27
N ASN A 291 0.36 -34.35 -25.09
CA ASN A 291 -0.79 -35.24 -25.08
C ASN A 291 -0.95 -36.14 -23.82
N PHE A 292 -0.51 -35.75 -22.64
CA PHE A 292 -0.65 -36.52 -21.41
C PHE A 292 -1.31 -35.68 -20.30
N ILE A 293 -2.51 -35.21 -20.57
CA ILE A 293 -3.42 -34.81 -19.49
C ILE A 293 -4.56 -35.84 -19.52
N PRO A 294 -4.75 -36.64 -18.45
CA PRO A 294 -5.98 -37.40 -18.32
C PRO A 294 -7.14 -36.41 -18.49
N THR A 295 -7.98 -36.62 -19.47
CA THR A 295 -9.21 -35.85 -19.65
C THR A 295 -10.06 -36.10 -18.40
N PHE A 296 -9.99 -35.18 -17.42
CA PHE A 296 -11.03 -35.10 -16.40
C PHE A 296 -12.29 -34.56 -17.10
N THR A 297 -12.92 -35.38 -17.92
CA THR A 297 -14.24 -35.14 -18.46
C THR A 297 -15.28 -35.60 -17.44
N GLN A 298 -15.31 -34.98 -16.28
CA GLN A 298 -16.58 -34.89 -15.59
C GLN A 298 -17.27 -33.62 -16.15
N PRO A 299 -18.49 -33.78 -16.70
CA PRO A 299 -19.27 -32.60 -17.08
C PRO A 299 -19.42 -31.75 -15.82
N MET A 300 -19.02 -30.46 -15.92
CA MET A 300 -19.26 -29.50 -14.86
C MET A 300 -20.78 -29.41 -14.69
N THR A 301 -21.33 -30.14 -13.74
CA THR A 301 -22.68 -29.90 -13.26
C THR A 301 -22.73 -28.47 -12.76
N LYS A 302 -23.73 -27.70 -13.18
CA LYS A 302 -24.02 -26.37 -12.64
C LYS A 302 -23.89 -26.46 -11.12
N GLY A 303 -23.10 -25.57 -10.51
CA GLY A 303 -22.83 -25.61 -9.08
C GLY A 303 -24.13 -25.80 -8.31
N ARG A 304 -24.16 -26.78 -7.42
CA ARG A 304 -25.29 -26.98 -6.54
C ARG A 304 -25.44 -25.74 -5.65
N PRO A 305 -26.67 -25.28 -5.40
CA PRO A 305 -26.88 -24.19 -4.45
C PRO A 305 -26.26 -24.57 -3.10
N MET A 306 -25.70 -23.60 -2.40
CA MET A 306 -25.02 -23.81 -1.10
C MET A 306 -25.90 -24.56 -0.08
N SER A 307 -27.23 -24.44 -0.19
CA SER A 307 -28.21 -25.17 0.62
C SER A 307 -28.20 -26.70 0.42
N GLU A 308 -27.62 -27.19 -0.67
CA GLU A 308 -27.50 -28.62 -1.00
C GLU A 308 -26.11 -29.19 -0.70
N LEU A 309 -25.14 -28.35 -0.30
CA LEU A 309 -23.82 -28.78 0.10
C LEU A 309 -23.90 -29.36 1.51
N ARG A 310 -23.88 -30.69 1.63
CA ARG A 310 -23.69 -31.35 2.91
C ARG A 310 -22.26 -31.13 3.38
N ILE A 311 -22.09 -30.51 4.53
CA ILE A 311 -20.81 -30.49 5.25
C ILE A 311 -20.58 -31.93 5.70
N TYR A 312 -19.59 -32.60 5.11
CA TYR A 312 -19.12 -33.88 5.65
C TYR A 312 -18.35 -33.55 6.93
N ASP A 313 -19.02 -33.70 8.06
CA ASP A 313 -18.40 -33.69 9.38
C ASP A 313 -17.50 -34.93 9.46
N ASN A 314 -16.20 -34.71 9.27
CA ASN A 314 -15.19 -35.76 9.49
C ASN A 314 -15.04 -36.01 10.99
N ASN A 315 -16.00 -36.71 11.58
CA ASN A 315 -15.82 -37.38 12.85
C ASN A 315 -14.83 -38.56 12.63
N ILE A 316 -13.53 -38.23 12.69
CA ILE A 316 -12.49 -39.26 12.84
C ILE A 316 -12.64 -39.82 14.24
N ARG A 317 -13.39 -40.93 14.37
CA ARG A 317 -13.33 -41.80 15.54
C ARG A 317 -11.91 -42.38 15.60
N THR A 318 -11.13 -41.93 16.55
CA THR A 318 -9.89 -42.58 16.96
C THR A 318 -10.24 -43.93 17.59
N GLY A 319 -10.25 -44.95 16.78
CA GLY A 319 -10.28 -46.34 17.27
C GLY A 319 -8.86 -46.76 17.66
N LEU A 320 -8.52 -46.61 18.94
CA LEU A 320 -7.41 -47.32 19.54
C LEU A 320 -7.88 -48.75 19.79
N THR A 321 -7.53 -49.69 18.93
CA THR A 321 -7.55 -51.11 19.24
C THR A 321 -6.19 -51.50 19.78
N SER A 322 -6.15 -51.83 21.08
CA SER A 322 -5.04 -52.52 21.72
C SER A 322 -4.81 -53.88 21.05
N CYS A 323 -3.58 -54.15 20.61
CA CYS A 323 -3.11 -55.49 20.35
C CYS A 323 -2.42 -56.01 21.63
N ALA A 324 -2.96 -57.12 22.12
CA ALA A 324 -2.29 -57.97 23.06
C ALA A 324 -1.19 -58.80 22.37
#